data_4092e0bbbec1620f1b6b37ee8b3e8c8e
#
_entry.id   4092e0bbbec1620f1b6b37ee8b3e8c8e
#
_cell.length_a   1.000
_cell.length_b   1.000
_cell.length_c   1.000
_cell.angle_alpha   90.00
_cell.angle_beta   90.00
_cell.angle_gamma   90.00
#
_symmetry.space_group_name_H-M   'P 1'
#
loop_
_entity.id
_entity.type
_entity.pdbx_description
1 polymer ?
#
loop_
_entity_poly.entity_id
_entity_poly.type
_entity_poly.pdbx_seq_one_letter_code
_entity_poly.pdbx_strand_id
1 'polypeptide(L)'
;MAAATPDDLFRHLDSLGIAHETVWHPPVFTVAESRALRGSLPGGHSKNLFLKNKKGQLWLVTAAEDAAVDLKLLPKTLEAGRLSFGKPELLLEVLGVEPGSV
;
A
#
# COMPACT_ATOMS: atom_id res chain seq x y z
N MET A 1 -7.56 7.94 17.99
CA MET A 1 -6.33 7.13 18.08
C MET A 1 -5.32 7.69 17.08
N ALA A 2 -4.11 7.92 17.51
CA ALA A 2 -3.07 8.42 16.60
C ALA A 2 -2.63 7.33 15.64
N ALA A 3 -2.33 7.71 14.40
CA ALA A 3 -1.76 6.80 13.42
C ALA A 3 -0.37 6.32 13.87
N ALA A 4 -0.02 5.08 13.51
CA ALA A 4 1.31 4.57 13.75
C ALA A 4 2.35 5.35 12.93
N THR A 5 3.52 5.53 13.50
CA THR A 5 4.66 6.17 12.84
C THR A 5 5.61 5.11 12.26
N PRO A 6 6.53 5.50 11.34
CA PRO A 6 7.58 4.58 10.90
C PRO A 6 8.37 3.98 12.05
N ASP A 7 8.70 4.76 13.07
CA ASP A 7 9.44 4.27 14.24
C ASP A 7 8.65 3.21 15.00
N ASP A 8 7.33 3.35 15.09
CA ASP A 8 6.47 2.32 15.68
C ASP A 8 6.58 0.99 14.94
N LEU A 9 6.59 1.04 13.61
CA LEU A 9 6.76 -0.14 12.77
C LEU A 9 8.13 -0.77 12.98
N PHE A 10 9.19 0.03 13.02
CA PHE A 10 10.55 -0.46 13.20
C PHE A 10 10.70 -1.17 14.55
N ARG A 11 10.16 -0.59 15.62
CA ARG A 11 10.16 -1.22 16.95
C ARG A 11 9.38 -2.53 16.94
N HIS A 12 8.26 -2.58 16.24
CA HIS A 12 7.46 -3.81 16.14
C HIS A 12 8.23 -4.91 15.42
N LEU A 13 8.86 -4.60 14.29
CA LEU A 13 9.68 -5.56 13.55
C LEU A 13 10.85 -6.05 14.39
N ASP A 14 11.51 -5.16 15.11
CA ASP A 14 12.62 -5.52 16.01
C ASP A 14 12.15 -6.44 17.13
N SER A 15 10.97 -6.19 17.70
CA SER A 15 10.40 -7.04 18.74
C SER A 15 10.09 -8.45 18.26
N LEU A 16 9.84 -8.61 16.96
CA LEU A 16 9.59 -9.91 16.33
C LEU A 16 10.86 -10.59 15.84
N GLY A 17 12.01 -9.94 15.97
CA GLY A 17 13.28 -10.47 15.48
C GLY A 17 13.39 -10.46 13.96
N ILE A 18 12.64 -9.59 13.28
CA ILE A 18 12.64 -9.49 11.81
C ILE A 18 13.68 -8.46 11.38
N ALA A 19 14.66 -8.89 10.59
CA ALA A 19 15.63 -7.98 9.99
C ALA A 19 14.94 -7.11 8.93
N HIS A 20 15.23 -5.81 8.95
CA HIS A 20 14.65 -4.86 8.00
C HIS A 20 15.64 -3.75 7.68
N GLU A 21 15.46 -3.13 6.53
CA GLU A 21 16.24 -1.99 6.08
C GLU A 21 15.29 -0.95 5.49
N THR A 22 15.51 0.32 5.79
CA THR A 22 14.66 1.41 5.30
C THR A 22 15.50 2.38 4.51
N VAL A 23 15.03 2.71 3.32
CA VAL A 23 15.64 3.73 2.46
C VAL A 23 14.68 4.92 2.37
N TRP A 24 15.15 6.10 2.78
CA TRP A 24 14.37 7.32 2.70
C TRP A 24 14.55 7.98 1.35
N HIS A 25 13.48 8.52 0.81
CA HIS A 25 13.47 9.17 -0.48
C HIS A 25 12.45 10.30 -0.53
N PRO A 26 12.59 11.26 -1.47
CA PRO A 26 11.55 12.27 -1.68
C PRO A 26 10.21 11.64 -2.09
N PRO A 27 9.08 12.33 -1.84
CA PRO A 27 7.78 11.82 -2.26
C PRO A 27 7.74 11.48 -3.75
N VAL A 28 7.12 10.33 -4.08
CA VAL A 28 6.90 9.88 -5.46
C VAL A 28 5.43 9.60 -5.66
N PHE A 29 4.93 9.89 -6.86
CA PHE A 29 3.51 9.76 -7.18
C PHE A 29 3.24 8.86 -8.37
N THR A 30 4.29 8.41 -9.06
CA THR A 30 4.17 7.53 -10.22
C THR A 30 5.02 6.27 -10.04
N VAL A 31 4.63 5.21 -10.75
CA VAL A 31 5.40 3.96 -10.77
C VAL A 31 6.78 4.18 -11.37
N ALA A 32 6.89 5.02 -12.40
CA ALA A 32 8.16 5.32 -13.03
C ALA A 32 9.14 6.00 -12.06
N GLU A 33 8.67 6.99 -11.28
CA GLU A 33 9.48 7.65 -10.26
C GLU A 33 9.91 6.66 -9.18
N SER A 34 8.99 5.82 -8.73
CA SER A 34 9.28 4.79 -7.72
C SER A 34 10.33 3.80 -8.21
N ARG A 35 10.23 3.34 -9.46
CA ARG A 35 11.21 2.41 -10.06
C ARG A 35 12.60 3.04 -10.15
N ALA A 36 12.69 4.31 -10.51
CA ALA A 36 13.96 5.01 -10.60
C ALA A 36 14.66 5.06 -9.23
N LEU A 37 13.91 5.28 -8.15
CA LEU A 37 14.49 5.38 -6.81
C LEU A 37 14.91 4.03 -6.23
N ARG A 38 14.20 2.95 -6.54
CA ARG A 38 14.46 1.63 -5.95
C ARG A 38 15.21 0.67 -6.84
N GLY A 39 15.62 1.08 -8.04
CA GLY A 39 16.20 0.19 -9.06
C GLY A 39 17.39 -0.62 -8.61
N SER A 40 18.10 -0.20 -7.56
CA SER A 40 19.25 -0.91 -7.01
C SER A 40 18.91 -1.74 -5.74
N LEU A 41 17.69 -1.66 -5.25
CA LEU A 41 17.31 -2.41 -4.04
C LEU A 41 17.04 -3.88 -4.39
N PRO A 42 17.68 -4.83 -3.67
CA PRO A 42 17.44 -6.25 -3.91
C PRO A 42 16.07 -6.69 -3.40
N GLY A 43 15.60 -7.82 -3.89
CA GLY A 43 14.36 -8.43 -3.44
C GLY A 43 13.19 -8.19 -4.40
N GLY A 44 12.05 -8.74 -4.04
CA GLY A 44 10.80 -8.52 -4.76
C GLY A 44 10.21 -7.16 -4.44
N HIS A 45 9.56 -6.56 -5.41
CA HIS A 45 8.88 -5.28 -5.24
C HIS A 45 7.38 -5.49 -5.27
N SER A 46 6.67 -4.85 -4.37
CA SER A 46 5.22 -4.94 -4.26
C SER A 46 4.56 -3.60 -4.40
N LYS A 47 3.27 -3.64 -4.67
CA LYS A 47 2.39 -2.47 -4.67
C LYS A 47 1.19 -2.73 -3.80
N ASN A 48 0.58 -1.66 -3.30
CA ASN A 48 -0.63 -1.73 -2.50
C ASN A 48 -1.76 -0.96 -3.18
N LEU A 49 -2.94 -1.55 -3.18
CA LEU A 49 -4.14 -0.94 -3.73
C LEU A 49 -5.16 -0.77 -2.61
N PHE A 50 -5.55 0.45 -2.33
CA PHE A 50 -6.57 0.76 -1.33
C PHE A 50 -7.92 0.90 -2.03
N LEU A 51 -8.81 -0.05 -1.80
CA LEU A 51 -10.06 -0.20 -2.54
C LEU A 51 -11.27 -0.14 -1.62
N LYS A 52 -12.39 0.33 -2.18
CA LYS A 52 -13.68 0.34 -1.49
C LYS A 52 -14.80 -0.10 -2.43
N ASN A 53 -15.90 -0.58 -1.84
CA ASN A 53 -17.14 -0.85 -2.56
C ASN A 53 -18.23 0.17 -2.19
N LYS A 54 -19.42 0.02 -2.77
CA LYS A 54 -20.55 0.90 -2.48
C LYS A 54 -21.04 0.81 -1.04
N LYS A 55 -20.82 -0.33 -0.40
CA LYS A 55 -21.26 -0.57 0.98
C LYS A 55 -20.29 0.01 2.01
N GLY A 56 -19.20 0.63 1.59
CA GLY A 56 -18.19 1.16 2.48
C GLY A 56 -17.21 0.13 3.01
N GLN A 57 -17.23 -1.09 2.49
CA GLN A 57 -16.22 -2.10 2.83
C GLN A 57 -14.90 -1.74 2.17
N LEU A 58 -13.80 -2.01 2.87
CA LEU A 58 -12.46 -1.61 2.47
C LEU A 58 -11.55 -2.81 2.30
N TRP A 59 -10.64 -2.72 1.33
CA TRP A 59 -9.59 -3.71 1.11
C TRP A 59 -8.26 -3.02 0.88
N LEU A 60 -7.20 -3.57 1.45
CA LEU A 60 -5.84 -3.25 1.09
C LEU A 60 -5.25 -4.48 0.39
N VAL A 61 -5.04 -4.37 -0.90
CA VAL A 61 -4.53 -5.48 -1.71
C VAL A 61 -3.04 -5.25 -1.98
N THR A 62 -2.21 -6.16 -1.47
CA THR A 62 -0.78 -6.15 -1.73
C THR A 62 -0.49 -7.16 -2.83
N ALA A 63 0.15 -6.73 -3.89
CA ALA A 63 0.48 -7.56 -5.04
C ALA A 63 1.91 -7.31 -5.50
N ALA A 64 2.47 -8.25 -6.26
CA ALA A 64 3.73 -8.00 -6.93
C ALA A 64 3.58 -6.79 -7.86
N GLU A 65 4.60 -5.97 -7.94
CA GLU A 65 4.55 -4.72 -8.71
C GLU A 65 4.13 -4.93 -10.16
N ASP A 66 4.63 -6.00 -10.77
CA ASP A 66 4.35 -6.31 -12.18
C ASP A 66 3.04 -7.09 -12.39
N ALA A 67 2.35 -7.46 -11.32
CA ALA A 67 1.09 -8.17 -11.43
C ALA A 67 0.00 -7.25 -11.99
N ALA A 68 -0.71 -7.74 -12.99
CA ALA A 68 -1.90 -7.07 -13.49
C ALA A 68 -3.07 -7.38 -12.57
N VAL A 69 -3.59 -6.34 -11.90
CA VAL A 69 -4.78 -6.48 -11.04
C VAL A 69 -5.98 -5.94 -11.80
N ASP A 70 -6.86 -6.84 -12.21
CA ASP A 70 -8.07 -6.47 -12.95
C ASP A 70 -9.19 -6.13 -11.97
N LEU A 71 -9.51 -4.83 -11.85
CA LEU A 71 -10.57 -4.35 -10.95
C LEU A 71 -11.97 -4.78 -11.38
N LYS A 72 -12.12 -5.38 -12.56
CA LYS A 72 -13.39 -5.98 -12.99
C LYS A 72 -13.54 -7.42 -12.54
N LEU A 73 -12.42 -8.15 -12.42
CA LEU A 73 -12.40 -9.54 -12.00
C LEU A 73 -12.22 -9.70 -10.50
N LEU A 74 -11.45 -8.81 -9.86
CA LEU A 74 -11.18 -8.86 -8.44
C LEU A 74 -12.46 -8.85 -7.57
N PRO A 75 -13.51 -8.07 -7.89
CA PRO A 75 -14.75 -8.09 -7.14
C PRO A 75 -15.39 -9.48 -7.05
N LYS A 76 -15.26 -10.29 -8.09
CA LYS A 76 -15.81 -11.66 -8.09
C LYS A 76 -15.07 -12.55 -7.09
N THR A 77 -13.75 -12.43 -7.04
CA THR A 77 -12.90 -13.18 -6.11
C THR A 77 -13.19 -12.78 -4.66
N LEU A 78 -13.40 -11.50 -4.40
CA LEU A 78 -13.65 -10.96 -3.06
C LEU A 78 -15.12 -10.94 -2.66
N GLU A 79 -16.02 -11.25 -3.58
CA GLU A 79 -17.49 -11.11 -3.38
C GLU A 79 -17.86 -9.68 -2.94
N ALA A 80 -17.16 -8.70 -3.49
CA ALA A 80 -17.21 -7.32 -3.01
C ALA A 80 -18.19 -6.43 -3.75
N GLY A 81 -18.69 -6.86 -4.92
CA GLY A 81 -19.36 -5.97 -5.84
C GLY A 81 -18.36 -5.01 -6.48
N ARG A 82 -18.82 -3.96 -7.10
CA ARG A 82 -17.95 -3.04 -7.82
C ARG A 82 -16.95 -2.36 -6.89
N LEU A 83 -15.67 -2.41 -7.24
CA LEU A 83 -14.58 -1.78 -6.50
C LEU A 83 -14.12 -0.49 -7.18
N SER A 84 -13.70 0.47 -6.36
CA SER A 84 -13.05 1.69 -6.78
C SER A 84 -11.92 2.03 -5.81
N PHE A 85 -11.00 2.91 -6.24
CA PHE A 85 -9.94 3.38 -5.33
C PHE A 85 -10.51 4.25 -4.23
N GLY A 86 -10.00 4.09 -3.02
CA GLY A 86 -10.33 4.97 -1.90
C GLY A 86 -9.79 6.39 -2.13
N LYS A 87 -10.55 7.39 -1.67
CA LYS A 87 -10.14 8.79 -1.77
C LYS A 87 -8.99 9.10 -0.81
N PRO A 88 -8.17 10.13 -1.09
CA PRO A 88 -7.08 10.53 -0.19
C PRO A 88 -7.52 10.78 1.25
N GLU A 89 -8.67 11.39 1.45
CA GLU A 89 -9.22 11.67 2.78
C GLU A 89 -9.52 10.38 3.55
N LEU A 90 -10.06 9.38 2.85
CA LEU A 90 -10.36 8.09 3.45
C LEU A 90 -9.07 7.33 3.78
N LEU A 91 -8.07 7.41 2.92
CA LEU A 91 -6.77 6.80 3.14
C LEU A 91 -6.11 7.36 4.40
N LEU A 92 -6.15 8.67 4.57
CA LEU A 92 -5.61 9.34 5.75
C LEU A 92 -6.36 8.93 7.02
N GLU A 93 -7.70 8.88 6.96
CA GLU A 93 -8.54 8.50 8.09
C GLU A 93 -8.30 7.06 8.54
N VAL A 94 -8.21 6.13 7.60
CA VAL A 94 -8.15 4.69 7.89
C VAL A 94 -6.73 4.21 8.14
N LEU A 95 -5.78 4.61 7.31
CA LEU A 95 -4.38 4.13 7.36
C LEU A 95 -3.40 5.18 7.90
N GLY A 96 -3.82 6.44 8.01
CA GLY A 96 -2.95 7.48 8.53
C GLY A 96 -1.83 7.90 7.59
N VAL A 97 -1.96 7.64 6.30
CA VAL A 97 -0.95 7.96 5.29
C VAL A 97 -1.56 8.75 4.14
N GLU A 98 -0.71 9.46 3.41
CA GLU A 98 -1.10 10.21 2.23
C GLU A 98 -0.90 9.38 0.96
N PRO A 99 -1.55 9.74 -0.17
CA PRO A 99 -1.27 9.11 -1.46
C PRO A 99 0.22 9.14 -1.79
N GLY A 100 0.69 8.10 -2.46
CA GLY A 100 2.13 7.91 -2.71
C GLY A 100 2.80 6.98 -1.69
N SER A 101 2.17 6.77 -0.54
CA SER A 101 2.63 5.80 0.46
C SER A 101 1.96 4.43 0.32
N VAL A 102 0.91 4.38 -0.50
CA VAL A 102 0.14 3.16 -0.76
C VAL A 102 -0.08 2.99 -2.23
#